data_74d9927d68f20e91a99225574ef63fdf
#
_entry.id   74d9927d68f20e91a99225574ef63fdf
#
_cell.length_a   1.000
_cell.length_b   1.000
_cell.length_c   1.000
_cell.angle_alpha   90.00
_cell.angle_beta   90.00
_cell.angle_gamma   90.00
#
_symmetry.space_group_name_H-M   'P 1'
#
loop_
_entity.id
_entity.type
_entity.pdbx_description
1 polymer ?
#
loop_
_entity_poly.entity_id
_entity_poly.type
_entity_poly.pdbx_seq_one_letter_code
_entity_poly.pdbx_strand_id
1 'polypeptide(L)'
;MTIYLWDTTLASTIAAETAALPQDELRTLQAQDRVGLQRRLEELKAFEGFMDLAAHVQSSTGALPQLTRAQVVYQLYTVFVYLGDSCFTRLRKLAPQGGTLKACCKYLTDDHLRGMRNAVAHANWRYSDDFSGITFSYFRDPEKTKETTYTVTQLELDFWDKLARVTAYAAFQTINEKSV
;
A
#
# COMPACT_ATOMS: atom_id res chain seq x y z
N MET A 1 9.57 0.05 -21.25
CA MET A 1 10.27 -1.21 -20.97
C MET A 1 11.20 -1.16 -19.75
N THR A 2 11.62 -0.02 -19.27
CA THR A 2 12.54 0.16 -18.12
C THR A 2 11.88 -0.07 -16.73
N ILE A 3 10.56 -0.03 -16.66
CA ILE A 3 9.79 -0.15 -15.40
C ILE A 3 9.82 -1.60 -14.86
N TYR A 4 9.89 -2.61 -15.73
CA TYR A 4 9.85 -4.02 -15.32
C TYR A 4 11.14 -4.55 -14.67
N LEU A 5 12.31 -3.99 -15.01
CA LEU A 5 13.58 -4.43 -14.41
C LEU A 5 13.75 -3.98 -12.96
N TRP A 6 13.27 -2.79 -12.64
CA TRP A 6 13.28 -2.27 -11.28
C TRP A 6 12.38 -3.10 -10.36
N ASP A 7 11.18 -3.44 -10.82
CA ASP A 7 10.21 -4.22 -10.04
C ASP A 7 10.73 -5.63 -9.75
N THR A 8 11.40 -6.28 -10.70
CA THR A 8 11.95 -7.65 -10.51
C THR A 8 13.14 -7.68 -9.57
N THR A 9 14.04 -6.72 -9.64
CA THR A 9 15.20 -6.64 -8.73
C THR A 9 14.76 -6.35 -7.32
N LEU A 10 13.86 -5.39 -7.11
CA LEU A 10 13.30 -5.07 -5.81
C LEU A 10 12.54 -6.27 -5.23
N ALA A 11 11.67 -6.90 -6.03
CA ALA A 11 10.91 -8.07 -5.63
C ALA A 11 11.80 -9.23 -5.21
N SER A 12 12.84 -9.56 -5.99
CA SER A 12 13.78 -10.64 -5.65
C SER A 12 14.58 -10.34 -4.39
N THR A 13 14.98 -9.11 -4.17
CA THR A 13 15.67 -8.70 -2.94
C THR A 13 14.77 -8.82 -1.73
N ILE A 14 13.53 -8.34 -1.82
CA ILE A 14 12.53 -8.47 -0.74
C ILE A 14 12.23 -9.95 -0.45
N ALA A 15 12.07 -10.77 -1.48
CA ALA A 15 11.84 -12.19 -1.32
C ALA A 15 13.01 -12.89 -0.61
N ALA A 16 14.25 -12.60 -1.01
CA ALA A 16 15.44 -13.14 -0.37
C ALA A 16 15.57 -12.73 1.10
N GLU A 17 15.35 -11.46 1.41
CA GLU A 17 15.36 -10.96 2.78
C GLU A 17 14.21 -11.56 3.61
N THR A 18 13.03 -11.71 3.05
CA THR A 18 11.89 -12.38 3.72
C THR A 18 12.22 -13.84 3.99
N ALA A 19 12.85 -14.53 3.03
CA ALA A 19 13.27 -15.92 3.18
C ALA A 19 14.27 -16.14 4.32
N ALA A 20 15.06 -15.14 4.64
CA ALA A 20 16.05 -15.17 5.72
C ALA A 20 15.48 -14.86 7.11
N LEU A 21 14.22 -14.43 7.22
CA LEU A 21 13.58 -14.15 8.49
C LEU A 21 13.36 -15.42 9.33
N PRO A 22 13.28 -15.31 10.68
CA PRO A 22 13.02 -16.44 11.55
C PRO A 22 11.70 -17.15 11.18
N GLN A 23 11.78 -18.44 10.90
CA GLN A 23 10.65 -19.22 10.38
C GLN A 23 9.47 -19.27 11.35
N ASP A 24 9.73 -19.33 12.66
CA ASP A 24 8.67 -19.37 13.67
C ASP A 24 7.88 -18.07 13.72
N GLU A 25 8.53 -16.95 13.50
CA GLU A 25 7.86 -15.65 13.43
C GLU A 25 7.08 -15.48 12.13
N LEU A 26 7.59 -16.01 11.01
CA LEU A 26 6.85 -16.05 9.74
C LEU A 26 5.62 -16.96 9.83
N ARG A 27 5.73 -18.11 10.49
CA ARG A 27 4.58 -19.00 10.77
C ARG A 27 3.55 -18.32 11.66
N THR A 28 3.97 -17.55 12.65
CA THR A 28 3.09 -16.78 13.52
C THR A 28 2.37 -15.68 12.74
N LEU A 29 3.06 -14.99 11.84
CA LEU A 29 2.47 -14.02 10.91
C LEU A 29 1.40 -14.68 10.02
N GLN A 30 1.71 -15.86 9.51
CA GLN A 30 0.83 -16.64 8.65
C GLN A 30 -0.39 -17.20 9.39
N ALA A 31 -0.20 -17.73 10.60
CA ALA A 31 -1.28 -18.34 11.39
C ALA A 31 -2.26 -17.31 11.96
N GLN A 32 -1.76 -16.16 12.39
CA GLN A 32 -2.60 -15.12 13.00
C GLN A 32 -3.45 -14.35 11.99
N ASP A 33 -3.07 -14.30 10.72
CA ASP A 33 -3.69 -13.41 9.74
C ASP A 33 -4.08 -14.09 8.41
N ARG A 34 -3.86 -15.40 8.26
CA ARG A 34 -4.11 -16.10 6.99
C ARG A 34 -5.55 -15.88 6.49
N VAL A 35 -6.53 -16.06 7.35
CA VAL A 35 -7.96 -15.89 7.00
C VAL A 35 -8.28 -14.42 6.75
N GLY A 36 -7.81 -13.54 7.62
CA GLY A 36 -8.01 -12.10 7.48
C GLY A 36 -7.33 -11.54 6.24
N LEU A 37 -6.10 -11.98 5.96
CA LEU A 37 -5.36 -11.54 4.79
C LEU A 37 -5.96 -12.06 3.49
N GLN A 38 -6.34 -13.34 3.43
CA GLN A 38 -6.98 -13.92 2.26
C GLN A 38 -8.30 -13.20 1.94
N ARG A 39 -9.13 -12.97 2.96
CA ARG A 39 -10.38 -12.21 2.82
C ARG A 39 -10.13 -10.80 2.26
N ARG A 40 -9.11 -10.12 2.77
CA ARG A 40 -8.76 -8.76 2.33
C ARG A 40 -8.21 -8.73 0.90
N LEU A 41 -7.45 -9.75 0.50
CA LEU A 41 -7.00 -9.91 -0.89
C LEU A 41 -8.18 -10.21 -1.83
N GLU A 42 -9.17 -10.98 -1.39
CA GLU A 42 -10.40 -11.23 -2.14
C GLU A 42 -11.26 -9.96 -2.26
N GLU A 43 -11.40 -9.18 -1.19
CA GLU A 43 -12.04 -7.87 -1.20
C GLU A 43 -11.33 -6.89 -2.15
N LEU A 44 -9.99 -6.91 -2.16
CA LEU A 44 -9.18 -6.08 -3.06
C LEU A 44 -9.37 -6.48 -4.52
N LYS A 45 -9.38 -7.78 -4.83
CA LYS A 45 -9.65 -8.30 -6.17
C LYS A 45 -11.07 -7.99 -6.64
N ALA A 46 -12.06 -8.15 -5.77
CA ALA A 46 -13.44 -7.80 -6.08
C ALA A 46 -13.58 -6.30 -6.38
N PHE A 47 -12.86 -5.47 -5.63
CA PHE A 47 -12.81 -4.04 -5.84
C PHE A 47 -12.08 -3.68 -7.15
N GLU A 48 -10.96 -4.31 -7.46
CA GLU A 48 -10.26 -4.14 -8.74
C GLU A 48 -11.19 -4.49 -9.92
N GLY A 49 -11.92 -5.61 -9.85
CA GLY A 49 -12.91 -5.99 -10.85
C GLY A 49 -14.05 -4.97 -11.00
N PHE A 50 -14.54 -4.43 -9.89
CA PHE A 50 -15.51 -3.32 -9.92
C PHE A 50 -14.93 -2.08 -10.60
N MET A 51 -13.66 -1.80 -10.36
CA MET A 51 -12.96 -0.64 -10.91
C MET A 51 -12.74 -0.77 -12.42
N ASP A 52 -12.36 -1.95 -12.88
CA ASP A 52 -12.22 -2.25 -14.30
C ASP A 52 -13.57 -2.09 -15.03
N LEU A 53 -14.65 -2.55 -14.41
CA LEU A 53 -16.01 -2.35 -14.92
C LEU A 53 -16.37 -0.85 -14.97
N ALA A 54 -16.09 -0.11 -13.92
CA ALA A 54 -16.35 1.33 -13.86
C ALA A 54 -15.53 2.11 -14.89
N ALA A 55 -14.27 1.73 -15.10
CA ALA A 55 -13.42 2.31 -16.14
C ALA A 55 -13.93 2.01 -17.55
N HIS A 56 -14.44 0.77 -17.78
CA HIS A 56 -15.06 0.40 -19.04
C HIS A 56 -16.33 1.22 -19.31
N VAL A 57 -17.23 1.36 -18.33
CA VAL A 57 -18.42 2.20 -18.44
C VAL A 57 -18.05 3.65 -18.69
N GLN A 58 -17.04 4.16 -18.01
CA GLN A 58 -16.55 5.52 -18.19
C GLN A 58 -16.00 5.76 -19.60
N SER A 59 -15.22 4.83 -20.15
CA SER A 59 -14.67 4.95 -21.51
C SER A 59 -15.77 4.93 -22.58
N SER A 60 -16.87 4.20 -22.34
CA SER A 60 -18.00 4.12 -23.27
C SER A 60 -18.95 5.32 -23.18
N THR A 61 -19.00 6.01 -22.04
CA THR A 61 -19.97 7.11 -21.81
C THR A 61 -19.33 8.49 -21.83
N GLY A 62 -18.00 8.61 -21.93
CA GLY A 62 -17.29 9.88 -21.81
C GLY A 62 -17.37 10.48 -20.40
N ALA A 63 -17.67 9.66 -19.39
CA ALA A 63 -17.86 10.13 -18.03
C ALA A 63 -16.52 10.60 -17.38
N LEU A 64 -16.67 11.41 -16.39
CA LEU A 64 -15.72 12.36 -15.84
C LEU A 64 -14.39 11.73 -15.35
N PRO A 65 -13.24 12.35 -15.66
CA PRO A 65 -11.91 11.97 -15.12
C PRO A 65 -11.83 11.93 -13.58
N GLN A 66 -12.74 12.62 -12.91
CA GLN A 66 -12.83 12.66 -11.44
C GLN A 66 -13.16 11.29 -10.81
N LEU A 67 -13.96 10.46 -11.49
CA LEU A 67 -14.27 9.11 -11.00
C LEU A 67 -13.01 8.23 -10.96
N THR A 68 -12.19 8.26 -11.99
CA THR A 68 -10.93 7.49 -12.05
C THR A 68 -9.96 7.92 -10.95
N ARG A 69 -9.94 9.20 -10.61
CA ARG A 69 -9.06 9.74 -9.57
C ARG A 69 -9.53 9.39 -8.15
N ALA A 70 -10.84 9.45 -7.89
CA ALA A 70 -11.42 8.95 -6.65
C ALA A 70 -11.09 7.48 -6.42
N GLN A 71 -11.06 6.72 -7.50
CA GLN A 71 -10.71 5.32 -7.52
C GLN A 71 -9.27 5.07 -7.06
N VAL A 72 -8.30 5.82 -7.57
CA VAL A 72 -6.89 5.70 -7.17
C VAL A 72 -6.73 5.97 -5.68
N VAL A 73 -7.37 7.02 -5.16
CA VAL A 73 -7.33 7.35 -3.73
C VAL A 73 -7.92 6.21 -2.90
N TYR A 74 -9.04 5.65 -3.32
CA TYR A 74 -9.68 4.55 -2.60
C TYR A 74 -8.85 3.25 -2.66
N GLN A 75 -8.26 2.92 -3.80
CA GLN A 75 -7.36 1.77 -3.94
C GLN A 75 -6.15 1.91 -3.02
N LEU A 76 -5.50 3.06 -3.03
CA LEU A 76 -4.38 3.34 -2.15
C LEU A 76 -4.77 3.25 -0.68
N TYR A 77 -5.91 3.82 -0.31
CA TYR A 77 -6.44 3.71 1.04
C TYR A 77 -6.63 2.25 1.44
N THR A 78 -7.26 1.44 0.58
CA THR A 78 -7.49 0.02 0.85
C THR A 78 -6.19 -0.74 1.01
N VAL A 79 -5.22 -0.53 0.12
CA VAL A 79 -3.89 -1.15 0.19
C VAL A 79 -3.18 -0.74 1.48
N PHE A 80 -3.15 0.54 1.82
CA PHE A 80 -2.42 1.02 2.99
C PHE A 80 -3.09 0.69 4.32
N VAL A 81 -4.41 0.70 4.38
CA VAL A 81 -5.14 0.32 5.59
C VAL A 81 -4.99 -1.17 5.87
N TYR A 82 -5.18 -2.01 4.86
CA TYR A 82 -5.17 -3.45 5.07
C TYR A 82 -3.76 -4.04 5.14
N LEU A 83 -2.81 -3.53 4.38
CA LEU A 83 -1.44 -4.03 4.38
C LEU A 83 -0.54 -3.30 5.39
N GLY A 84 -0.82 -2.03 5.69
CA GLY A 84 0.03 -1.22 6.56
C GLY A 84 0.16 -1.77 7.97
N ASP A 85 -0.96 -2.00 8.65
CA ASP A 85 -0.93 -2.43 10.06
C ASP A 85 -0.71 -3.93 10.21
N SER A 86 -1.28 -4.76 9.33
CA SER A 86 -1.20 -6.21 9.48
C SER A 86 0.07 -6.81 8.88
N CYS A 87 0.61 -6.23 7.82
CA CYS A 87 1.77 -6.76 7.12
C CYS A 87 3.03 -5.91 7.31
N PHE A 88 3.03 -4.69 6.80
CA PHE A 88 4.26 -3.89 6.75
C PHE A 88 4.81 -3.52 8.13
N THR A 89 3.95 -3.24 9.09
CA THR A 89 4.39 -2.94 10.47
C THR A 89 5.07 -4.15 11.13
N ARG A 90 4.59 -5.35 10.87
CA ARG A 90 5.17 -6.59 11.40
C ARG A 90 6.47 -6.94 10.68
N LEU A 91 6.47 -6.94 9.35
CA LEU A 91 7.69 -7.18 8.56
C LEU A 91 8.80 -6.19 8.90
N ARG A 92 8.44 -4.92 9.13
CA ARG A 92 9.40 -3.89 9.59
C ARG A 92 10.07 -4.25 10.92
N LYS A 93 9.35 -4.88 11.85
CA LYS A 93 9.92 -5.31 13.13
C LYS A 93 10.86 -6.50 12.97
N LEU A 94 10.52 -7.45 12.11
CA LEU A 94 11.27 -8.67 11.87
C LEU A 94 12.50 -8.46 10.99
N ALA A 95 12.40 -7.57 10.00
CA ALA A 95 13.45 -7.33 9.03
C ALA A 95 14.72 -6.75 9.65
N PRO A 96 15.92 -7.22 9.23
CA PRO A 96 17.19 -6.76 9.74
C PRO A 96 17.40 -5.27 9.48
N GLN A 97 18.18 -4.63 10.36
CA GLN A 97 18.55 -3.22 10.18
C GLN A 97 19.38 -3.06 8.90
N GLY A 98 19.05 -2.01 8.14
CA GLY A 98 19.74 -1.71 6.87
C GLY A 98 19.24 -2.52 5.66
N GLY A 99 18.32 -3.46 5.85
CA GLY A 99 17.75 -4.25 4.75
C GLY A 99 16.74 -3.46 3.91
N THR A 100 16.58 -3.90 2.67
CA THR A 100 15.64 -3.32 1.69
C THR A 100 14.19 -3.53 2.14
N LEU A 101 13.84 -4.73 2.60
CA LEU A 101 12.52 -5.04 3.15
C LEU A 101 12.16 -4.07 4.29
N LYS A 102 13.10 -3.85 5.22
CA LYS A 102 12.87 -2.91 6.33
C LYS A 102 12.68 -1.48 5.85
N ALA A 103 13.49 -1.05 4.89
CA ALA A 103 13.40 0.29 4.31
C ALA A 103 12.05 0.50 3.61
N CYS A 104 11.61 -0.45 2.80
CA CYS A 104 10.30 -0.42 2.14
C CYS A 104 9.16 -0.39 3.15
N CYS A 105 9.16 -1.31 4.11
CA CYS A 105 8.12 -1.37 5.15
C CYS A 105 8.12 -0.10 6.03
N LYS A 106 9.28 0.45 6.34
CA LYS A 106 9.38 1.73 7.05
C LYS A 106 8.73 2.84 6.25
N TYR A 107 9.09 3.00 4.98
CA TYR A 107 8.52 4.02 4.11
C TYR A 107 6.98 3.89 4.02
N LEU A 108 6.47 2.67 3.86
CA LEU A 108 5.04 2.36 3.73
C LEU A 108 4.24 2.52 5.04
N THR A 109 4.88 2.65 6.20
CA THR A 109 4.22 2.77 7.50
C THR A 109 4.49 4.07 8.23
N ASP A 110 5.39 4.90 7.72
CA ASP A 110 5.78 6.15 8.36
C ASP A 110 5.16 7.37 7.69
N ASP A 111 5.20 8.46 8.42
CA ASP A 111 4.98 9.86 8.07
C ASP A 111 3.80 10.11 7.12
N HIS A 112 4.07 10.49 5.88
CA HIS A 112 3.03 10.96 4.95
C HIS A 112 2.03 9.88 4.55
N LEU A 113 2.48 8.62 4.34
CA LEU A 113 1.55 7.53 4.02
C LEU A 113 0.61 7.21 5.17
N ARG A 114 1.13 7.19 6.39
CA ARG A 114 0.29 7.04 7.59
C ARG A 114 -0.65 8.23 7.74
N GLY A 115 -0.16 9.43 7.46
CA GLY A 115 -0.95 10.66 7.45
C GLY A 115 -2.07 10.61 6.43
N MET A 116 -1.78 10.21 5.19
CA MET A 116 -2.77 10.02 4.14
C MET A 116 -3.84 9.01 4.54
N ARG A 117 -3.44 7.83 5.04
CA ARG A 117 -4.38 6.81 5.52
C ARG A 117 -5.37 7.39 6.54
N ASN A 118 -4.86 8.12 7.51
CA ASN A 118 -5.69 8.73 8.54
C ASN A 118 -6.59 9.84 7.97
N ALA A 119 -6.05 10.67 7.09
CA ALA A 119 -6.80 11.74 6.46
C ALA A 119 -7.95 11.21 5.59
N VAL A 120 -7.72 10.14 4.84
CA VAL A 120 -8.78 9.51 4.03
C VAL A 120 -9.86 8.89 4.94
N ALA A 121 -9.48 8.22 6.03
CA ALA A 121 -10.41 7.65 7.00
C ALA A 121 -11.31 8.71 7.68
N HIS A 122 -10.80 9.92 7.86
CA HIS A 122 -11.50 11.02 8.51
C HIS A 122 -12.02 12.09 7.55
N ALA A 123 -11.98 11.85 6.24
CA ALA A 123 -12.36 12.80 5.19
C ALA A 123 -11.59 14.14 5.23
N ASN A 124 -10.37 14.15 5.74
CA ASN A 124 -9.49 15.32 5.83
C ASN A 124 -8.58 15.44 4.60
N TRP A 125 -9.15 15.28 3.43
CA TRP A 125 -8.43 15.35 2.16
C TRP A 125 -9.29 15.99 1.07
N ARG A 126 -8.62 16.53 0.06
CA ARG A 126 -9.27 17.10 -1.13
C ARG A 126 -8.36 16.93 -2.35
N TYR A 127 -8.94 17.01 -3.53
CA TYR A 127 -8.14 17.17 -4.74
C TYR A 127 -7.45 18.53 -4.77
N SER A 128 -6.28 18.60 -5.42
CA SER A 128 -5.73 19.87 -5.88
C SER A 128 -6.70 20.53 -6.89
N ASP A 129 -6.66 21.86 -7.00
CA ASP A 129 -7.61 22.60 -7.85
C ASP A 129 -7.51 22.20 -9.33
N ASP A 130 -6.33 21.81 -9.76
CA ASP A 130 -6.03 21.29 -11.11
C ASP A 130 -6.20 19.77 -11.24
N PHE A 131 -6.60 19.10 -10.19
CA PHE A 131 -6.71 17.64 -10.10
C PHE A 131 -5.40 16.88 -10.38
N SER A 132 -4.25 17.50 -10.28
CA SER A 132 -2.93 16.85 -10.46
C SER A 132 -2.48 16.01 -9.28
N GLY A 133 -3.18 16.11 -8.15
CA GLY A 133 -2.87 15.39 -6.93
C GLY A 133 -3.96 15.51 -5.88
N ILE A 134 -3.61 15.17 -4.66
CA ILE A 134 -4.45 15.33 -3.48
C ILE A 134 -3.72 16.08 -2.38
N THR A 135 -4.44 16.90 -1.65
CA THR A 135 -3.96 17.57 -0.43
C THR A 135 -4.68 16.97 0.76
N PHE A 136 -3.95 16.61 1.79
CA PHE A 136 -4.50 16.04 3.01
C PHE A 136 -3.82 16.62 4.26
N SER A 137 -4.58 16.63 5.35
CA SER A 137 -4.09 17.10 6.65
C SER A 137 -4.14 15.98 7.69
N TYR A 138 -3.11 15.91 8.51
CA TYR A 138 -2.99 14.93 9.59
C TYR A 138 -2.17 15.48 10.76
N PHE A 139 -2.31 14.84 11.91
CA PHE A 139 -1.51 15.15 13.09
C PHE A 139 -0.37 14.13 13.22
N ARG A 140 0.85 14.63 13.40
CA ARG A 140 2.03 13.77 13.61
C ARG A 140 2.10 13.24 15.04
N ASP A 141 1.63 14.03 15.97
CA ASP A 141 1.68 13.74 17.41
C ASP A 141 0.34 13.17 17.91
N PRO A 142 0.37 12.29 18.94
CA PRO A 142 -0.84 11.76 19.55
C PRO A 142 -1.70 12.84 20.23
N GLU A 143 -1.08 13.93 20.67
CA GLU A 143 -1.73 15.04 21.37
C GLU A 143 -2.43 16.00 20.41
N LYS A 144 -2.26 15.79 19.09
CA LYS A 144 -2.86 16.59 18.02
C LYS A 144 -2.55 18.08 18.13
N THR A 145 -1.32 18.41 18.53
CA THR A 145 -0.89 19.79 18.75
C THR A 145 -0.43 20.46 17.45
N LYS A 146 0.04 19.67 16.48
CA LYS A 146 0.57 20.19 15.22
C LYS A 146 -0.04 19.49 14.04
N GLU A 147 -0.94 20.18 13.38
CA GLU A 147 -1.47 19.74 12.08
C GLU A 147 -0.39 19.91 10.99
N THR A 148 -0.28 18.90 10.16
CA THR A 148 0.62 18.91 8.99
C THR A 148 -0.24 18.74 7.75
N THR A 149 -0.07 19.64 6.81
CA THR A 149 -0.69 19.55 5.47
C THR A 149 0.35 19.07 4.47
N TYR A 150 -0.02 18.11 3.64
CA TYR A 150 0.81 17.57 2.59
C TYR A 150 0.03 17.48 1.28
N THR A 151 0.70 17.82 0.18
CA THR A 151 0.14 17.64 -1.16
C THR A 151 0.96 16.59 -1.88
N VAL A 152 0.30 15.55 -2.32
CA VAL A 152 0.90 14.42 -3.05
C VAL A 152 0.45 14.49 -4.50
N THR A 153 1.40 14.31 -5.41
CA THR A 153 1.16 14.28 -6.84
C THR A 153 0.64 12.91 -7.29
N GLN A 154 0.03 12.84 -8.47
CA GLN A 154 -0.39 11.56 -9.07
C GLN A 154 0.80 10.60 -9.22
N LEU A 155 1.97 11.11 -9.60
CA LEU A 155 3.18 10.30 -9.76
C LEU A 155 3.63 9.66 -8.44
N GLU A 156 3.56 10.40 -7.34
CA GLU A 156 3.86 9.85 -6.01
C GLU A 156 2.82 8.83 -5.56
N LEU A 157 1.54 9.05 -5.84
CA LEU A 157 0.49 8.08 -5.56
C LEU A 157 0.73 6.76 -6.30
N ASP A 158 1.07 6.84 -7.59
CA ASP A 158 1.41 5.67 -8.40
C ASP A 158 2.67 4.96 -7.89
N PHE A 159 3.66 5.70 -7.43
CA PHE A 159 4.85 5.15 -6.81
C PHE A 159 4.51 4.41 -5.49
N TRP A 160 3.70 5.00 -4.63
CA TRP A 160 3.27 4.40 -3.38
C TRP A 160 2.51 3.10 -3.60
N ASP A 161 1.57 3.08 -4.56
CA ASP A 161 0.81 1.88 -4.91
C ASP A 161 1.73 0.76 -5.41
N LYS A 162 2.63 1.06 -6.36
CA LYS A 162 3.58 0.08 -6.89
C LYS A 162 4.51 -0.46 -5.82
N LEU A 163 5.06 0.40 -4.97
CA LEU A 163 5.94 0.00 -3.88
C LEU A 163 5.21 -0.92 -2.89
N ALA A 164 3.98 -0.58 -2.51
CA ALA A 164 3.18 -1.40 -1.61
C ALA A 164 2.88 -2.78 -2.21
N ARG A 165 2.48 -2.83 -3.48
CA ARG A 165 2.18 -4.08 -4.19
C ARG A 165 3.41 -4.97 -4.31
N VAL A 166 4.53 -4.44 -4.79
CA VAL A 166 5.78 -5.22 -4.94
C VAL A 166 6.25 -5.75 -3.59
N THR A 167 6.23 -4.92 -2.55
CA THR A 167 6.64 -5.33 -1.19
C THR A 167 5.73 -6.43 -0.65
N ALA A 168 4.41 -6.28 -0.78
CA ALA A 168 3.46 -7.28 -0.31
C ALA A 168 3.58 -8.59 -1.08
N TYR A 169 3.57 -8.56 -2.41
CA TYR A 169 3.61 -9.78 -3.23
C TYR A 169 4.90 -10.56 -3.03
N ALA A 170 6.05 -9.90 -3.03
CA ALA A 170 7.33 -10.58 -2.85
C ALA A 170 7.44 -11.24 -1.46
N ALA A 171 6.98 -10.55 -0.41
CA ALA A 171 6.97 -11.11 0.93
C ALA A 171 5.99 -12.29 1.06
N PHE A 172 4.78 -12.17 0.53
CA PHE A 172 3.75 -13.21 0.65
C PHE A 172 4.04 -14.46 -0.16
N GLN A 173 4.56 -14.34 -1.39
CA GLN A 173 4.99 -15.51 -2.16
C GLN A 173 6.00 -16.31 -1.38
N THR A 174 7.01 -15.66 -0.83
CA THR A 174 8.07 -16.34 -0.08
C THR A 174 7.54 -17.01 1.19
N ILE A 175 6.59 -16.39 1.90
CA ILE A 175 5.97 -16.99 3.09
C ILE A 175 5.13 -18.20 2.71
N ASN A 176 4.39 -18.14 1.59
CA ASN A 176 3.55 -19.25 1.14
C ASN A 176 4.35 -20.44 0.56
N GLU A 177 5.40 -20.17 -0.20
CA GLU A 177 6.27 -21.22 -0.79
C GLU A 177 7.00 -22.06 0.26
N LYS A 178 7.32 -21.48 1.42
CA LYS A 178 7.99 -22.19 2.52
C LYS A 178 7.06 -23.00 3.42
N SER A 179 5.76 -22.94 3.16
CA SER A 179 4.74 -23.60 3.99
C SER A 179 4.27 -24.94 3.42
N VAL A 180 4.85 -25.38 2.30
CA VAL A 180 4.69 -26.69 1.67
C VAL A 180 5.89 -27.53 2.00
#